data_1f2060ab383629dc12f66a268589f1e7
#
_entry.id   1f2060ab383629dc12f66a268589f1e7
#
_cell.length_a   1.000
_cell.length_b   1.000
_cell.length_c   1.000
_cell.angle_alpha   90.00
_cell.angle_beta   90.00
_cell.angle_gamma   90.00
#
_symmetry.space_group_name_H-M   'P 1'
#
loop_
_entity.id
_entity.type
_entity.pdbx_description
1 polymer ?
#
loop_
_entity_poly.entity_id
_entity_poly.type
_entity_poly.pdbx_seq_one_letter_code
_entity_poly.pdbx_strand_id
1 'polypeptide(L)'
;KEAMRNVIKLGLALNSEIAEIAKFDRKNYFYPDLPKGYQISQYDKPFCKGGYLEISDIENDLFIFKKINIIRIHLEEDTARLIHEGGKTFVDFNRAGVPLAELVTEPDIHSGKEARKFCEELQAIVKYLDISNANMEKGEMRCEVNISLAEDISGVKLGTKVEIKNLNSFRAVEESIDYEIKRQIEALEKGEEIIQETRGWNEKDKKTVSQRRKEEAHDYRYFPEPDLKPIKVNEFFDTEKIKREVPELPNEKRLRFLKEYGLKPKEIEEIVYDIELSNYFEKVIMELDVLKNTTEKEREERIKLAYNYLTTDFKSLLLLNALEITRSKITPNNFALLIDFLDKKMISSAAGKNVLTEMFETGANAEIIIREKNLFQVFDSNEIDEVVKKVIENNPQAVTDFKKGKSNALQFLAGQVMRETKGRFNPNVVQERIRLLLTE
;
A
#
# COMPACT_ATOMS: atom_id res chain seq x y z
N LYS A 1 -5.80 10.37 27.17
CA LYS A 1 -4.33 10.44 27.22
C LYS A 1 -3.71 9.74 26.00
N GLU A 2 -4.21 8.55 25.63
CA GLU A 2 -3.72 7.77 24.49
C GLU A 2 -3.87 8.54 23.17
N ALA A 3 -5.05 9.08 22.85
CA ALA A 3 -5.28 9.86 21.65
C ALA A 3 -4.32 11.07 21.50
N MET A 4 -4.07 11.78 22.62
CA MET A 4 -3.09 12.87 22.64
C MET A 4 -1.68 12.37 22.31
N ARG A 5 -1.28 11.25 22.91
CA ARG A 5 0.01 10.60 22.64
C ARG A 5 0.14 10.21 21.15
N ASN A 6 -0.92 9.67 20.58
CA ASN A 6 -0.94 9.26 19.17
C ASN A 6 -0.82 10.45 18.22
N VAL A 7 -1.49 11.58 18.51
CA VAL A 7 -1.32 12.82 17.73
C VAL A 7 0.11 13.36 17.86
N ILE A 8 0.71 13.34 19.05
CA ILE A 8 2.11 13.73 19.26
C ILE A 8 3.04 12.80 18.47
N LYS A 9 2.80 11.48 18.52
CA LYS A 9 3.58 10.48 17.77
C LYS A 9 3.50 10.72 16.25
N LEU A 10 2.30 11.01 15.73
CA LEU A 10 2.10 11.38 14.34
C LEU A 10 2.84 12.67 13.98
N GLY A 11 2.73 13.71 14.83
CA GLY A 11 3.44 14.95 14.61
C GLY A 11 4.96 14.78 14.56
N LEU A 12 5.53 13.98 15.47
CA LEU A 12 6.96 13.67 15.48
C LEU A 12 7.39 12.92 14.23
N ALA A 13 6.59 11.96 13.77
CA ALA A 13 6.83 11.22 12.53
C ALA A 13 6.79 12.13 11.28
N LEU A 14 6.01 13.21 11.33
CA LEU A 14 5.85 14.20 10.26
C LEU A 14 6.70 15.47 10.48
N ASN A 15 7.71 15.40 11.36
CA ASN A 15 8.64 16.50 11.64
C ASN A 15 7.97 17.78 12.13
N SER A 16 6.80 17.69 12.77
CA SER A 16 6.10 18.83 13.35
C SER A 16 6.75 19.29 14.65
N GLU A 17 6.66 20.57 14.92
CA GLU A 17 6.96 21.14 16.22
C GLU A 17 5.83 20.78 17.21
N ILE A 18 6.21 20.18 18.34
CA ILE A 18 5.27 19.84 19.41
C ILE A 18 5.11 21.05 20.35
N ALA A 19 3.87 21.46 20.55
CA ALA A 19 3.54 22.61 21.37
C ALA A 19 3.97 22.41 22.83
N GLU A 20 4.53 23.45 23.46
CA GLU A 20 4.76 23.46 24.91
C GLU A 20 3.44 23.41 25.69
N ILE A 21 2.45 24.17 25.21
CA ILE A 21 1.10 24.24 25.77
C ILE A 21 0.08 23.99 24.68
N ALA A 22 -0.70 22.96 24.81
CA ALA A 22 -1.86 22.65 23.97
C ALA A 22 -3.17 23.00 24.69
N LYS A 23 -4.20 23.38 23.94
CA LYS A 23 -5.49 23.80 24.50
C LYS A 23 -6.61 23.21 23.65
N PHE A 24 -7.68 22.81 24.31
CA PHE A 24 -8.93 22.45 23.64
C PHE A 24 -9.87 23.64 23.63
N ASP A 25 -10.61 23.77 22.54
CA ASP A 25 -11.61 24.81 22.29
C ASP A 25 -12.93 24.17 21.88
N ARG A 26 -14.03 24.88 22.11
CA ARG A 26 -15.34 24.55 21.55
C ARG A 26 -15.49 25.20 20.19
N LYS A 27 -15.67 24.36 19.14
CA LYS A 27 -16.04 24.75 17.78
C LYS A 27 -17.56 24.71 17.66
N ASN A 28 -18.21 25.86 17.71
CA ASN A 28 -19.67 25.91 17.82
C ASN A 28 -20.32 25.91 16.43
N TYR A 29 -21.22 24.97 16.24
CA TYR A 29 -22.13 24.90 15.09
C TYR A 29 -23.30 23.97 15.39
N PHE A 30 -24.47 24.31 14.81
CA PHE A 30 -25.69 23.55 15.05
C PHE A 30 -25.96 22.63 13.85
N TYR A 31 -25.79 21.35 14.07
CA TYR A 31 -26.07 20.33 13.06
C TYR A 31 -26.59 19.04 13.72
N PRO A 32 -27.46 18.26 13.06
CA PRO A 32 -28.09 17.08 13.68
C PRO A 32 -27.10 16.04 14.18
N ASP A 33 -25.91 15.91 13.59
CA ASP A 33 -24.87 14.98 13.98
C ASP A 33 -24.02 15.47 15.19
N LEU A 34 -24.31 16.67 15.68
CA LEU A 34 -23.62 17.29 16.80
C LEU A 34 -24.62 17.78 17.86
N PRO A 35 -25.23 16.86 18.67
CA PRO A 35 -26.34 17.22 19.58
C PRO A 35 -25.99 18.26 20.63
N LYS A 36 -24.71 18.35 21.04
CA LYS A 36 -24.21 19.36 22.00
C LYS A 36 -24.19 20.79 21.44
N GLY A 37 -24.31 20.94 20.11
CA GLY A 37 -24.16 22.22 19.43
C GLY A 37 -22.71 22.72 19.30
N TYR A 38 -21.72 21.93 19.74
CA TYR A 38 -20.31 22.22 19.60
C TYR A 38 -19.49 20.93 19.48
N GLN A 39 -18.34 21.02 18.85
CA GLN A 39 -17.32 19.98 18.75
C GLN A 39 -16.10 20.40 19.59
N ILE A 40 -15.58 19.50 20.44
CA ILE A 40 -14.28 19.73 21.07
C ILE A 40 -13.22 19.59 20.02
N SER A 41 -12.39 20.62 19.86
CA SER A 41 -11.33 20.70 18.86
C SER A 41 -10.16 21.53 19.39
N GLN A 42 -9.21 21.91 18.56
CA GLN A 42 -8.11 22.82 18.89
C GLN A 42 -7.99 23.89 17.81
N TYR A 43 -7.92 25.15 18.21
CA TYR A 43 -7.87 26.29 17.28
C TYR A 43 -6.48 26.93 17.23
N ASP A 44 -6.11 27.72 18.25
CA ASP A 44 -4.88 28.51 18.29
C ASP A 44 -3.67 27.78 18.88
N LYS A 45 -3.91 26.74 19.70
CA LYS A 45 -2.88 25.93 20.37
C LYS A 45 -3.06 24.44 20.13
N PRO A 46 -2.90 23.96 18.87
CA PRO A 46 -2.92 22.54 18.57
C PRO A 46 -1.70 21.83 19.17
N PHE A 47 -1.73 20.50 19.23
CA PHE A 47 -0.59 19.71 19.69
C PHE A 47 0.62 19.83 18.78
N CYS A 48 0.42 19.94 17.46
CA CYS A 48 1.51 19.95 16.48
C CYS A 48 1.33 21.09 15.48
N LYS A 49 2.43 21.80 15.17
CA LYS A 49 2.49 22.86 14.17
C LYS A 49 3.61 22.61 13.18
N GLY A 50 3.40 23.02 11.94
CA GLY A 50 4.38 22.82 10.88
C GLY A 50 4.68 21.36 10.62
N GLY A 51 5.87 21.09 10.09
CA GLY A 51 6.29 19.77 9.65
C GLY A 51 6.01 19.54 8.19
N TYR A 52 6.22 18.32 7.72
CA TYR A 52 5.99 17.94 6.32
C TYR A 52 5.84 16.43 6.18
N LEU A 53 5.19 16.05 5.08
CA LEU A 53 5.16 14.68 4.57
C LEU A 53 5.83 14.68 3.19
N GLU A 54 6.71 13.71 2.93
CA GLU A 54 7.31 13.53 1.62
C GLU A 54 6.56 12.46 0.85
N ILE A 55 5.94 12.85 -0.27
CA ILE A 55 5.37 11.90 -1.23
C ILE A 55 6.47 11.38 -2.15
N SER A 56 6.43 10.09 -2.49
CA SER A 56 7.35 9.47 -3.44
C SER A 56 6.75 9.39 -4.84
N ASP A 57 7.58 9.56 -5.86
CA ASP A 57 7.26 9.18 -7.24
C ASP A 57 8.46 8.43 -7.85
N ILE A 58 8.26 7.83 -9.01
CA ILE A 58 9.29 7.05 -9.71
C ILE A 58 9.51 7.66 -11.08
N GLU A 59 10.73 8.14 -11.32
CA GLU A 59 11.19 8.62 -12.62
C GLU A 59 12.51 7.93 -12.99
N ASN A 60 12.59 7.38 -14.19
CA ASN A 60 13.80 6.70 -14.71
C ASN A 60 14.34 5.62 -13.74
N ASP A 61 13.44 4.82 -13.15
CA ASP A 61 13.77 3.81 -12.13
C ASP A 61 14.46 4.36 -10.85
N LEU A 62 14.23 5.64 -10.52
CA LEU A 62 14.69 6.28 -9.30
C LEU A 62 13.52 6.84 -8.50
N PHE A 63 13.61 6.80 -7.18
CA PHE A 63 12.68 7.53 -6.32
C PHE A 63 12.99 9.02 -6.37
N ILE A 64 11.95 9.81 -6.57
CA ILE A 64 11.96 11.25 -6.35
C ILE A 64 10.98 11.57 -5.21
N PHE A 65 11.34 12.55 -4.39
CA PHE A 65 10.56 12.94 -3.23
C PHE A 65 10.15 14.40 -3.33
N LYS A 66 8.88 14.68 -3.01
CA LYS A 66 8.35 16.04 -2.92
C LYS A 66 7.80 16.26 -1.52
N LYS A 67 8.25 17.33 -0.88
CA LYS A 67 7.73 17.77 0.41
C LYS A 67 6.39 18.46 0.25
N ILE A 68 5.43 18.07 1.08
CA ILE A 68 4.16 18.75 1.27
C ILE A 68 4.16 19.24 2.71
N ASN A 69 4.19 20.55 2.88
CA ASN A 69 4.24 21.17 4.21
C ASN A 69 2.90 21.06 4.92
N ILE A 70 2.97 20.98 6.23
CA ILE A 70 1.82 20.83 7.12
C ILE A 70 1.67 22.12 7.92
N ILE A 71 0.44 22.65 7.98
CA ILE A 71 0.13 23.80 8.83
C ILE A 71 0.04 23.36 10.29
N ARG A 72 -0.73 22.28 10.55
CA ARG A 72 -0.96 21.73 11.88
C ARG A 72 -1.52 20.31 11.85
N ILE A 73 -1.37 19.64 12.98
CA ILE A 73 -2.12 18.43 13.31
C ILE A 73 -2.76 18.67 14.67
N HIS A 74 -4.07 18.55 14.76
CA HIS A 74 -4.81 18.77 15.98
C HIS A 74 -5.75 17.62 16.31
N LEU A 75 -6.14 17.53 17.58
CA LEU A 75 -7.04 16.53 18.10
C LEU A 75 -8.43 17.13 18.27
N GLU A 76 -9.42 16.43 17.78
CA GLU A 76 -10.82 16.76 17.96
C GLU A 76 -11.67 15.52 18.23
N GLU A 77 -12.94 15.67 18.49
CA GLU A 77 -13.91 14.58 18.55
C GLU A 77 -14.62 14.41 17.21
N ASP A 78 -14.91 13.15 16.84
CA ASP A 78 -15.73 12.87 15.66
C ASP A 78 -17.21 13.17 15.94
N THR A 79 -17.98 13.43 14.90
CA THR A 79 -19.43 13.66 14.96
C THR A 79 -20.19 12.37 14.66
N ALA A 80 -21.51 12.39 14.82
CA ALA A 80 -22.38 11.31 14.39
C ALA A 80 -22.43 11.27 12.85
N ARG A 81 -22.91 10.15 12.30
CA ARG A 81 -23.10 9.95 10.87
C ARG A 81 -24.57 10.17 10.52
N LEU A 82 -24.83 10.97 9.47
CA LEU A 82 -26.15 11.12 8.89
C LEU A 82 -26.34 10.12 7.76
N ILE A 83 -27.47 9.43 7.78
CA ILE A 83 -27.88 8.45 6.75
C ILE A 83 -29.21 8.92 6.18
N HIS A 84 -29.24 9.22 4.86
CA HIS A 84 -30.43 9.68 4.16
C HIS A 84 -31.05 8.50 3.39
N GLU A 85 -32.22 8.07 3.81
CA GLU A 85 -32.93 6.94 3.21
C GLU A 85 -34.46 7.14 3.23
N GLY A 86 -35.14 6.87 2.11
CA GLY A 86 -36.59 6.95 2.04
C GLY A 86 -37.17 8.31 2.40
N GLY A 87 -36.49 9.43 2.10
CA GLY A 87 -36.90 10.79 2.45
C GLY A 87 -36.76 11.15 3.94
N LYS A 88 -36.09 10.29 4.73
CA LYS A 88 -35.80 10.50 6.14
C LYS A 88 -34.30 10.62 6.34
N THR A 89 -33.90 11.26 7.42
CA THR A 89 -32.53 11.32 7.91
C THR A 89 -32.41 10.59 9.21
N PHE A 90 -31.57 9.54 9.25
CA PHE A 90 -31.22 8.82 10.46
C PHE A 90 -29.87 9.32 10.96
N VAL A 91 -29.70 9.30 12.29
CA VAL A 91 -28.45 9.71 12.95
C VAL A 91 -27.84 8.50 13.62
N ASP A 92 -26.64 8.12 13.20
CA ASP A 92 -25.85 7.05 13.78
C ASP A 92 -24.76 7.66 14.67
N PHE A 93 -24.87 7.47 15.98
CA PHE A 93 -23.97 8.02 17.00
C PHE A 93 -22.78 7.14 17.33
N ASN A 94 -22.57 6.01 16.67
CA ASN A 94 -21.50 5.06 17.02
C ASN A 94 -20.10 5.66 17.00
N ARG A 95 -19.88 6.72 16.21
CA ARG A 95 -18.58 7.42 16.17
C ARG A 95 -18.56 8.75 16.91
N ALA A 96 -19.71 9.24 17.39
CA ALA A 96 -19.77 10.53 18.09
C ALA A 96 -18.88 10.53 19.34
N GLY A 97 -17.99 11.51 19.44
CA GLY A 97 -17.03 11.64 20.53
C GLY A 97 -15.78 10.76 20.42
N VAL A 98 -15.64 9.94 19.36
CA VAL A 98 -14.40 9.19 19.11
C VAL A 98 -13.28 10.20 18.79
N PRO A 99 -12.06 10.03 19.36
CA PRO A 99 -10.93 10.91 19.03
C PRO A 99 -10.61 10.89 17.54
N LEU A 100 -10.49 12.07 16.95
CA LEU A 100 -10.17 12.32 15.54
C LEU A 100 -8.95 13.24 15.45
N ALA A 101 -7.93 12.83 14.69
CA ALA A 101 -6.82 13.73 14.34
C ALA A 101 -7.12 14.38 13.00
N GLU A 102 -7.06 15.71 12.94
CA GLU A 102 -7.14 16.46 11.69
C GLU A 102 -5.76 17.00 11.32
N LEU A 103 -5.30 16.71 10.10
CA LEU A 103 -4.09 17.24 9.51
C LEU A 103 -4.47 18.22 8.40
N VAL A 104 -3.88 19.41 8.42
CA VAL A 104 -4.09 20.45 7.43
C VAL A 104 -2.76 20.76 6.75
N THR A 105 -2.73 20.71 5.41
CA THR A 105 -1.53 20.98 4.60
C THR A 105 -1.45 22.44 4.18
N GLU A 106 -0.25 22.90 3.86
CA GLU A 106 -0.04 24.07 2.99
C GLU A 106 -0.48 23.73 1.55
N PRO A 107 -0.69 24.74 0.67
CA PRO A 107 -1.14 24.52 -0.71
C PRO A 107 -0.01 24.07 -1.64
N ASP A 108 0.77 23.07 -1.26
CA ASP A 108 1.92 22.53 -1.99
C ASP A 108 1.56 21.45 -2.99
N ILE A 109 0.31 20.96 -2.95
CA ILE A 109 -0.20 19.90 -3.84
C ILE A 109 -0.74 20.56 -5.11
N HIS A 110 -0.19 20.16 -6.27
CA HIS A 110 -0.50 20.81 -7.54
C HIS A 110 -1.23 19.91 -8.55
N SER A 111 -1.53 18.65 -8.21
CA SER A 111 -2.26 17.72 -9.08
C SER A 111 -3.07 16.70 -8.30
N GLY A 112 -4.06 16.09 -8.96
CA GLY A 112 -4.83 14.98 -8.41
C GLY A 112 -3.95 13.79 -8.04
N LYS A 113 -2.95 13.47 -8.87
CA LYS A 113 -1.96 12.41 -8.61
C LYS A 113 -1.16 12.66 -7.31
N GLU A 114 -0.68 13.89 -7.10
CA GLU A 114 0.04 14.25 -5.87
C GLU A 114 -0.85 14.15 -4.64
N ALA A 115 -2.11 14.60 -4.73
CA ALA A 115 -3.08 14.50 -3.65
C ALA A 115 -3.37 13.05 -3.27
N ARG A 116 -3.56 12.19 -4.26
CA ARG A 116 -3.72 10.76 -4.03
C ARG A 116 -2.52 10.16 -3.31
N LYS A 117 -1.30 10.42 -3.81
CA LYS A 117 -0.07 9.93 -3.19
C LYS A 117 0.11 10.43 -1.76
N PHE A 118 -0.25 11.68 -1.49
CA PHE A 118 -0.24 12.23 -0.13
C PHE A 118 -1.16 11.42 0.80
N CYS A 119 -2.38 11.12 0.36
CA CYS A 119 -3.33 10.33 1.14
C CYS A 119 -2.85 8.89 1.36
N GLU A 120 -2.30 8.25 0.32
CA GLU A 120 -1.73 6.89 0.38
C GLU A 120 -0.54 6.83 1.36
N GLU A 121 0.36 7.81 1.28
CA GLU A 121 1.53 7.89 2.16
C GLU A 121 1.14 8.18 3.62
N LEU A 122 0.21 9.11 3.84
CA LEU A 122 -0.31 9.39 5.19
C LEU A 122 -0.97 8.15 5.79
N GLN A 123 -1.77 7.41 5.01
CA GLN A 123 -2.37 6.16 5.44
C GLN A 123 -1.30 5.13 5.84
N ALA A 124 -0.26 4.99 5.03
CA ALA A 124 0.84 4.07 5.33
C ALA A 124 1.55 4.47 6.64
N ILE A 125 1.90 5.75 6.80
CA ILE A 125 2.54 6.26 8.02
C ILE A 125 1.67 5.98 9.26
N VAL A 126 0.38 6.25 9.20
CA VAL A 126 -0.56 6.02 10.32
C VAL A 126 -0.63 4.54 10.71
N LYS A 127 -0.60 3.63 9.71
CA LYS A 127 -0.52 2.17 9.95
C LYS A 127 0.83 1.76 10.54
N TYR A 128 1.94 2.29 10.02
CA TYR A 128 3.29 2.02 10.56
C TYR A 128 3.43 2.48 12.02
N LEU A 129 2.76 3.56 12.39
CA LEU A 129 2.73 4.06 13.76
C LEU A 129 1.82 3.25 14.68
N ASP A 130 1.02 2.32 14.13
CA ASP A 130 0.00 1.52 14.85
C ASP A 130 -1.00 2.40 15.64
N ILE A 131 -1.48 3.48 15.01
CA ILE A 131 -2.44 4.41 15.63
C ILE A 131 -3.83 4.33 14.99
N SER A 132 -3.94 3.87 13.75
CA SER A 132 -5.21 3.61 13.07
C SER A 132 -4.99 2.73 11.83
N ASN A 133 -6.00 1.96 11.43
CA ASN A 133 -6.02 1.29 10.12
C ASN A 133 -6.26 2.28 8.98
N ALA A 134 -6.79 3.47 9.28
CA ALA A 134 -7.11 4.55 8.34
C ALA A 134 -7.88 4.07 7.10
N ASN A 135 -8.86 3.20 7.28
CA ASN A 135 -9.69 2.64 6.21
C ASN A 135 -10.77 3.64 5.81
N MET A 136 -10.70 4.16 4.56
CA MET A 136 -11.68 5.13 4.05
C MET A 136 -13.07 4.54 3.91
N GLU A 137 -13.21 3.29 3.49
CA GLU A 137 -14.52 2.63 3.31
C GLU A 137 -15.25 2.44 4.63
N LYS A 138 -14.49 2.23 5.72
CA LYS A 138 -15.02 2.16 7.08
C LYS A 138 -15.17 3.54 7.73
N GLY A 139 -14.74 4.61 7.04
CA GLY A 139 -14.78 5.98 7.55
C GLY A 139 -13.75 6.26 8.66
N GLU A 140 -12.71 5.43 8.78
CA GLU A 140 -11.60 5.65 9.72
C GLU A 140 -10.63 6.72 9.23
N MET A 141 -10.66 7.05 7.94
CA MET A 141 -9.97 8.17 7.32
C MET A 141 -10.92 8.90 6.38
N ARG A 142 -10.87 10.22 6.37
CA ARG A 142 -11.63 11.09 5.47
C ARG A 142 -10.69 12.10 4.85
N CYS A 143 -10.94 12.44 3.60
CA CYS A 143 -10.21 13.47 2.87
C CYS A 143 -11.19 14.54 2.42
N GLU A 144 -10.82 15.79 2.61
CA GLU A 144 -11.48 16.96 2.05
C GLU A 144 -10.46 17.73 1.22
N VAL A 145 -10.86 18.22 0.06
CA VAL A 145 -9.98 18.95 -0.85
C VAL A 145 -10.41 20.42 -0.87
N ASN A 146 -9.46 21.30 -0.62
CA ASN A 146 -9.59 22.72 -0.90
C ASN A 146 -8.76 23.04 -2.13
N ILE A 147 -9.40 23.50 -3.21
CA ILE A 147 -8.74 23.76 -4.49
C ILE A 147 -9.04 25.16 -4.99
N SER A 148 -8.02 25.82 -5.54
CA SER A 148 -8.14 27.04 -6.33
C SER A 148 -7.10 27.01 -7.45
N LEU A 149 -7.33 27.75 -8.54
CA LEU A 149 -6.33 27.96 -9.58
C LEU A 149 -5.47 29.18 -9.22
N ALA A 150 -4.17 29.05 -9.45
CA ALA A 150 -3.24 30.17 -9.38
C ALA A 150 -3.10 30.84 -10.77
N GLU A 151 -2.86 32.13 -10.80
CA GLU A 151 -2.62 32.87 -12.07
C GLU A 151 -1.25 32.54 -12.67
N ASP A 152 -0.32 32.12 -11.82
CA ASP A 152 1.04 31.75 -12.23
C ASP A 152 1.57 30.53 -11.46
N ILE A 153 2.69 29.97 -11.93
CA ILE A 153 3.35 28.79 -11.34
C ILE A 153 3.92 29.11 -9.95
N SER A 154 4.16 30.37 -9.59
CA SER A 154 4.71 30.76 -8.30
C SER A 154 3.72 30.53 -7.16
N GLY A 155 2.42 30.44 -7.46
CA GLY A 155 1.35 30.23 -6.49
C GLY A 155 1.17 31.36 -5.48
N VAL A 156 1.81 32.51 -5.70
CA VAL A 156 1.77 33.65 -4.78
C VAL A 156 0.35 34.23 -4.69
N LYS A 157 -0.41 34.19 -5.80
CA LYS A 157 -1.79 34.67 -5.84
C LYS A 157 -2.73 33.50 -6.13
N LEU A 158 -3.29 32.94 -5.06
CA LEU A 158 -4.29 31.89 -5.16
C LEU A 158 -5.64 32.49 -5.59
N GLY A 159 -6.36 31.75 -6.42
CA GLY A 159 -7.73 32.09 -6.82
C GLY A 159 -8.78 31.74 -5.75
N THR A 160 -10.05 31.84 -6.13
CA THR A 160 -11.16 31.53 -5.24
C THR A 160 -11.20 30.05 -4.88
N LYS A 161 -11.22 29.76 -3.59
CA LYS A 161 -11.20 28.40 -3.03
C LYS A 161 -12.55 27.72 -3.16
N VAL A 162 -12.53 26.49 -3.69
CA VAL A 162 -13.64 25.56 -3.70
C VAL A 162 -13.30 24.36 -2.81
N GLU A 163 -14.24 23.97 -1.94
CA GLU A 163 -14.11 22.80 -1.08
C GLU A 163 -14.82 21.60 -1.71
N ILE A 164 -14.15 20.45 -1.81
CA ILE A 164 -14.73 19.23 -2.32
C ILE A 164 -14.87 18.21 -1.18
N LYS A 165 -16.09 17.70 -0.99
CA LYS A 165 -16.45 16.68 0.01
C LYS A 165 -16.95 15.39 -0.63
N ASN A 166 -17.27 14.40 0.21
CA ASN A 166 -17.76 13.07 -0.19
C ASN A 166 -16.73 12.26 -1.00
N LEU A 167 -15.47 12.32 -0.60
CA LEU A 167 -14.37 11.59 -1.21
C LEU A 167 -14.17 10.27 -0.44
N ASN A 168 -14.67 9.18 -0.99
CA ASN A 168 -14.71 7.87 -0.31
C ASN A 168 -13.55 6.93 -0.71
N SER A 169 -12.65 7.38 -1.57
CA SER A 169 -11.46 6.64 -1.99
C SER A 169 -10.36 7.60 -2.44
N PHE A 170 -9.11 7.16 -2.41
CA PHE A 170 -7.98 7.95 -2.92
C PHE A 170 -8.11 8.24 -4.43
N ARG A 171 -8.72 7.33 -5.17
CA ARG A 171 -9.07 7.55 -6.57
C ARG A 171 -10.09 8.68 -6.74
N ALA A 172 -11.09 8.76 -5.88
CA ALA A 172 -12.05 9.85 -5.88
C ALA A 172 -11.40 11.20 -5.57
N VAL A 173 -10.36 11.23 -4.70
CA VAL A 173 -9.56 12.44 -4.47
C VAL A 173 -8.88 12.89 -5.76
N GLU A 174 -8.16 12.01 -6.46
CA GLU A 174 -7.50 12.31 -7.74
C GLU A 174 -8.49 12.79 -8.79
N GLU A 175 -9.50 11.98 -9.09
CA GLU A 175 -10.50 12.27 -10.14
C GLU A 175 -11.28 13.56 -9.88
N SER A 176 -11.60 13.86 -8.62
CA SER A 176 -12.33 15.09 -8.26
C SER A 176 -11.51 16.35 -8.47
N ILE A 177 -10.21 16.31 -8.17
CA ILE A 177 -9.27 17.42 -8.41
C ILE A 177 -9.13 17.63 -9.91
N ASP A 178 -8.88 16.58 -10.68
CA ASP A 178 -8.70 16.67 -12.12
C ASP A 178 -9.95 17.21 -12.83
N TYR A 179 -11.14 16.81 -12.34
CA TYR A 179 -12.41 17.38 -12.83
C TYR A 179 -12.53 18.86 -12.47
N GLU A 180 -12.25 19.22 -11.23
CA GLU A 180 -12.45 20.57 -10.72
C GLU A 180 -11.48 21.57 -11.37
N ILE A 181 -10.23 21.16 -11.65
CA ILE A 181 -9.27 21.94 -12.43
C ILE A 181 -9.85 22.29 -13.80
N LYS A 182 -10.36 21.30 -14.53
CA LYS A 182 -10.96 21.51 -15.85
C LYS A 182 -12.16 22.45 -15.77
N ARG A 183 -13.07 22.20 -14.81
CA ARG A 183 -14.27 23.04 -14.62
C ARG A 183 -13.92 24.50 -14.36
N GLN A 184 -12.93 24.75 -13.47
CA GLN A 184 -12.52 26.13 -13.13
C GLN A 184 -11.84 26.81 -14.32
N ILE A 185 -10.99 26.09 -15.09
CA ILE A 185 -10.37 26.62 -16.31
C ILE A 185 -11.46 27.03 -17.30
N GLU A 186 -12.41 26.13 -17.62
CA GLU A 186 -13.49 26.40 -18.56
C GLU A 186 -14.36 27.60 -18.15
N ALA A 187 -14.64 27.76 -16.86
CA ALA A 187 -15.40 28.89 -16.35
C ALA A 187 -14.63 30.21 -16.54
N LEU A 188 -13.36 30.23 -16.14
CA LEU A 188 -12.50 31.43 -16.26
C LEU A 188 -12.27 31.83 -17.72
N GLU A 189 -12.09 30.89 -18.64
CA GLU A 189 -11.96 31.15 -20.08
C GLU A 189 -13.24 31.76 -20.68
N LYS A 190 -14.41 31.45 -20.11
CA LYS A 190 -15.70 32.07 -20.49
C LYS A 190 -15.94 33.43 -19.82
N GLY A 191 -15.03 33.89 -18.95
CA GLY A 191 -15.16 35.11 -18.18
C GLY A 191 -16.12 34.97 -16.99
N GLU A 192 -16.45 33.73 -16.57
CA GLU A 192 -17.26 33.45 -15.39
C GLU A 192 -16.39 33.51 -14.11
N GLU A 193 -16.94 34.03 -13.03
CA GLU A 193 -16.26 34.06 -11.73
C GLU A 193 -16.38 32.71 -11.02
N ILE A 194 -15.29 32.26 -10.39
CA ILE A 194 -15.35 31.12 -9.48
C ILE A 194 -15.92 31.56 -8.14
N ILE A 195 -17.02 30.93 -7.74
CA ILE A 195 -17.70 31.21 -6.48
C ILE A 195 -17.14 30.33 -5.37
N GLN A 196 -16.90 30.90 -4.19
CA GLN A 196 -16.52 30.13 -3.01
C GLN A 196 -17.71 29.26 -2.56
N GLU A 197 -17.59 27.97 -2.75
CA GLU A 197 -18.66 27.01 -2.44
C GLU A 197 -18.10 25.67 -1.94
N THR A 198 -18.98 24.87 -1.33
CA THR A 198 -18.73 23.44 -1.08
C THR A 198 -19.41 22.62 -2.19
N ARG A 199 -18.65 21.75 -2.80
CA ARG A 199 -19.10 20.80 -3.83
C ARG A 199 -18.97 19.38 -3.35
N GLY A 200 -19.88 18.50 -3.73
CA GLY A 200 -19.81 17.07 -3.46
C GLY A 200 -19.35 16.30 -4.69
N TRP A 201 -18.47 15.32 -4.51
CA TRP A 201 -18.10 14.39 -5.57
C TRP A 201 -19.25 13.42 -5.85
N ASN A 202 -19.66 13.28 -7.11
CA ASN A 202 -20.60 12.28 -7.58
C ASN A 202 -19.83 11.17 -8.30
N GLU A 203 -19.65 10.03 -7.62
CA GLU A 203 -18.87 8.89 -8.12
C GLU A 203 -19.45 8.29 -9.41
N LYS A 204 -20.77 8.31 -9.57
CA LYS A 204 -21.47 7.75 -10.75
C LYS A 204 -21.24 8.61 -11.99
N ASP A 205 -21.37 9.92 -11.84
CA ASP A 205 -21.31 10.86 -12.95
C ASP A 205 -19.89 11.40 -13.18
N LYS A 206 -18.94 11.07 -12.29
CA LYS A 206 -17.55 11.55 -12.31
C LYS A 206 -17.44 13.08 -12.41
N LYS A 207 -18.23 13.77 -11.58
CA LYS A 207 -18.26 15.24 -11.53
C LYS A 207 -18.50 15.77 -10.13
N THR A 208 -18.08 17.00 -9.88
CA THR A 208 -18.46 17.74 -8.68
C THR A 208 -19.82 18.40 -8.87
N VAL A 209 -20.63 18.43 -7.81
CA VAL A 209 -21.96 19.05 -7.81
C VAL A 209 -22.02 20.07 -6.66
N SER A 210 -22.48 21.29 -6.93
CA SER A 210 -22.65 22.31 -5.89
C SER A 210 -23.63 21.82 -4.82
N GLN A 211 -23.21 21.89 -3.56
CA GLN A 211 -24.03 21.51 -2.40
C GLN A 211 -24.49 22.73 -1.63
N ARG A 212 -23.57 23.68 -1.38
CA ARG A 212 -23.83 24.86 -0.60
C ARG A 212 -22.91 26.00 -1.04
N ARG A 213 -23.51 27.17 -1.28
CA ARG A 213 -22.74 28.41 -1.45
C ARG A 213 -22.38 28.98 -0.08
N LYS A 214 -21.13 29.39 0.09
CA LYS A 214 -20.66 30.05 1.30
C LYS A 214 -20.83 31.55 1.09
N GLU A 215 -21.98 32.09 1.46
CA GLU A 215 -22.21 33.56 1.43
C GLU A 215 -21.48 34.26 2.55
N GLU A 216 -21.17 33.53 3.64
CA GLU A 216 -20.34 34.01 4.75
C GLU A 216 -19.41 32.89 5.27
N ALA A 217 -18.21 33.26 5.68
CA ALA A 217 -17.34 32.33 6.41
C ALA A 217 -18.04 31.89 7.70
N HIS A 218 -18.10 30.59 7.98
CA HIS A 218 -18.64 30.12 9.26
C HIS A 218 -17.77 30.69 10.40
N ASP A 219 -18.30 31.65 11.14
CA ASP A 219 -17.76 32.01 12.43
C ASP A 219 -18.15 30.90 13.43
N TYR A 220 -17.20 29.98 13.68
CA TYR A 220 -17.40 28.92 14.66
C TYR A 220 -17.34 29.41 16.10
N ARG A 221 -17.10 30.71 16.34
CA ARG A 221 -17.06 31.33 17.67
C ARG A 221 -16.27 30.48 18.67
N TYR A 222 -15.05 30.13 18.28
CA TYR A 222 -14.16 29.37 19.15
C TYR A 222 -13.96 30.05 20.48
N PHE A 223 -14.08 29.28 21.57
CA PHE A 223 -13.66 29.66 22.90
C PHE A 223 -13.10 28.46 23.65
N PRO A 224 -12.23 28.68 24.67
CA PRO A 224 -11.62 27.59 25.42
C PRO A 224 -12.65 26.66 26.03
N GLU A 225 -12.40 25.34 25.92
CA GLU A 225 -13.21 24.32 26.61
C GLU A 225 -13.00 24.48 28.13
N PRO A 226 -14.03 24.87 28.90
CA PRO A 226 -13.83 25.20 30.30
C PRO A 226 -13.51 23.97 31.18
N ASP A 227 -13.92 22.80 30.76
CA ASP A 227 -13.71 21.55 31.52
C ASP A 227 -12.33 20.92 31.25
N LEU A 228 -11.60 21.39 30.24
CA LEU A 228 -10.26 20.93 29.89
C LEU A 228 -9.25 22.05 30.04
N LYS A 229 -8.49 22.02 31.13
CA LYS A 229 -7.42 23.01 31.35
C LYS A 229 -6.34 22.88 30.24
N PRO A 230 -5.67 24.00 29.88
CA PRO A 230 -4.50 23.96 29.02
C PRO A 230 -3.47 22.95 29.53
N ILE A 231 -2.90 22.20 28.62
CA ILE A 231 -2.01 21.07 28.88
C ILE A 231 -0.57 21.51 28.58
N LYS A 232 0.29 21.51 29.60
CA LYS A 232 1.73 21.61 29.41
C LYS A 232 2.22 20.23 28.96
N VAL A 233 2.50 20.12 27.66
CA VAL A 233 2.75 18.81 27.01
C VAL A 233 3.86 18.02 27.68
N ASN A 234 4.98 18.69 28.02
CA ASN A 234 6.15 18.04 28.63
C ASN A 234 5.92 17.55 30.09
N GLU A 235 4.87 18.04 30.78
CA GLU A 235 4.50 17.55 32.11
C GLU A 235 3.73 16.19 32.03
N PHE A 236 3.12 15.89 30.89
CA PHE A 236 2.28 14.70 30.68
C PHE A 236 2.90 13.67 29.76
N PHE A 237 3.80 14.09 28.84
CA PHE A 237 4.39 13.26 27.82
C PHE A 237 5.90 13.51 27.69
N ASP A 238 6.68 12.43 27.72
CA ASP A 238 8.08 12.44 27.34
C ASP A 238 8.17 12.35 25.81
N THR A 239 8.27 13.51 25.16
CA THR A 239 8.29 13.62 23.70
C THR A 239 9.52 12.95 23.08
N GLU A 240 10.68 12.95 23.78
CA GLU A 240 11.88 12.24 23.33
C GLU A 240 11.71 10.71 23.38
N LYS A 241 11.01 10.20 24.39
CA LYS A 241 10.66 8.79 24.44
C LYS A 241 9.69 8.43 23.30
N ILE A 242 8.65 9.24 23.08
CA ILE A 242 7.68 8.99 21.99
C ILE A 242 8.39 9.02 20.64
N LYS A 243 9.35 9.94 20.42
CA LYS A 243 10.15 10.02 19.20
C LYS A 243 10.94 8.74 18.93
N ARG A 244 11.55 8.16 19.97
CA ARG A 244 12.27 6.88 19.87
C ARG A 244 11.37 5.67 19.59
N GLU A 245 10.08 5.78 19.83
CA GLU A 245 9.09 4.74 19.53
C GLU A 245 8.50 4.87 18.11
N VAL A 246 8.88 5.91 17.36
CA VAL A 246 8.53 6.01 15.94
C VAL A 246 9.35 4.94 15.20
N PRO A 247 8.70 3.99 14.51
CA PRO A 247 9.41 2.97 13.74
C PRO A 247 10.04 3.57 12.48
N GLU A 248 10.81 2.77 11.75
CA GLU A 248 11.21 3.11 10.40
C GLU A 248 9.98 3.42 9.53
N LEU A 249 9.96 4.59 8.90
CA LEU A 249 8.84 5.05 8.09
C LEU A 249 8.92 4.56 6.63
N PRO A 250 7.82 4.62 5.85
CA PRO A 250 7.80 4.09 4.49
C PRO A 250 8.93 4.61 3.59
N ASN A 251 9.26 5.91 3.63
CA ASN A 251 10.32 6.47 2.80
C ASN A 251 11.73 5.99 3.20
N GLU A 252 11.99 5.85 4.50
CA GLU A 252 13.24 5.28 5.01
C GLU A 252 13.37 3.83 4.56
N LYS A 253 12.28 3.06 4.66
CA LYS A 253 12.20 1.66 4.21
C LYS A 253 12.40 1.53 2.70
N ARG A 254 11.83 2.43 1.87
CA ARG A 254 12.07 2.47 0.42
C ARG A 254 13.54 2.58 0.09
N LEU A 255 14.22 3.54 0.70
CA LEU A 255 15.64 3.79 0.47
C LEU A 255 16.49 2.62 0.97
N ARG A 256 16.14 2.03 2.10
CA ARG A 256 16.82 0.86 2.62
C ARG A 256 16.64 -0.37 1.73
N PHE A 257 15.43 -0.66 1.28
CA PHE A 257 15.15 -1.80 0.39
C PHE A 257 15.87 -1.66 -0.96
N LEU A 258 15.92 -0.45 -1.50
CA LEU A 258 16.70 -0.15 -2.71
C LEU A 258 18.18 -0.48 -2.51
N LYS A 259 18.75 -0.06 -1.37
CA LYS A 259 20.17 -0.22 -1.06
C LYS A 259 20.55 -1.66 -0.66
N GLU A 260 19.75 -2.29 0.20
CA GLU A 260 20.10 -3.56 0.83
C GLU A 260 19.63 -4.79 0.05
N TYR A 261 18.53 -4.65 -0.70
CA TYR A 261 17.91 -5.78 -1.39
C TYR A 261 18.01 -5.71 -2.92
N GLY A 262 18.51 -4.61 -3.48
CA GLY A 262 18.64 -4.44 -4.93
C GLY A 262 17.31 -4.49 -5.69
N LEU A 263 16.18 -4.31 -5.01
CA LEU A 263 14.85 -4.28 -5.63
C LEU A 263 14.66 -2.98 -6.41
N LYS A 264 13.90 -3.04 -7.49
CA LYS A 264 13.54 -1.84 -8.27
C LYS A 264 12.50 -1.00 -7.53
N PRO A 265 12.46 0.33 -7.75
CA PRO A 265 11.49 1.20 -7.08
C PRO A 265 10.03 0.73 -7.17
N LYS A 266 9.58 0.25 -8.34
CA LYS A 266 8.21 -0.28 -8.49
C LYS A 266 7.93 -1.53 -7.64
N GLU A 267 8.93 -2.37 -7.47
CA GLU A 267 8.85 -3.58 -6.66
C GLU A 267 8.78 -3.23 -5.18
N ILE A 268 9.53 -2.22 -4.78
CA ILE A 268 9.53 -1.69 -3.41
C ILE A 268 8.17 -1.08 -3.07
N GLU A 269 7.61 -0.25 -3.96
CA GLU A 269 6.26 0.33 -3.78
C GLU A 269 5.19 -0.74 -3.54
N GLU A 270 5.26 -1.87 -4.24
CA GLU A 270 4.27 -2.93 -4.11
C GLU A 270 4.22 -3.55 -2.70
N ILE A 271 5.34 -3.56 -1.97
CA ILE A 271 5.45 -4.17 -0.65
C ILE A 271 5.47 -3.17 0.51
N VAL A 272 5.94 -1.94 0.29
CA VAL A 272 6.09 -0.95 1.39
C VAL A 272 4.75 -0.45 1.89
N TYR A 273 3.74 -0.27 1.03
CA TYR A 273 2.41 0.15 1.47
C TYR A 273 1.65 -0.90 2.30
N ASP A 274 2.06 -2.17 2.23
CA ASP A 274 1.54 -3.26 3.06
C ASP A 274 2.58 -3.63 4.12
N ILE A 275 2.43 -3.07 5.32
CA ILE A 275 3.37 -3.26 6.43
C ILE A 275 3.55 -4.74 6.79
N GLU A 276 2.46 -5.52 6.75
CA GLU A 276 2.50 -6.93 7.13
C GLU A 276 3.25 -7.76 6.08
N LEU A 277 3.00 -7.48 4.80
CA LEU A 277 3.73 -8.09 3.69
C LEU A 277 5.21 -7.71 3.73
N SER A 278 5.50 -6.43 3.98
CA SER A 278 6.86 -5.90 4.12
C SER A 278 7.62 -6.59 5.26
N ASN A 279 7.01 -6.68 6.43
CA ASN A 279 7.61 -7.33 7.60
C ASN A 279 7.81 -8.83 7.39
N TYR A 280 6.88 -9.48 6.68
CA TYR A 280 7.02 -10.89 6.32
C TYR A 280 8.20 -11.10 5.36
N PHE A 281 8.30 -10.25 4.33
CA PHE A 281 9.41 -10.28 3.37
C PHE A 281 10.77 -10.13 4.05
N GLU A 282 10.93 -9.15 4.94
CA GLU A 282 12.18 -8.95 5.67
C GLU A 282 12.58 -10.18 6.50
N LYS A 283 11.61 -10.79 7.20
CA LYS A 283 11.85 -12.04 7.94
C LYS A 283 12.28 -13.18 7.03
N VAL A 284 11.68 -13.30 5.82
CA VAL A 284 12.11 -14.29 4.83
C VAL A 284 13.55 -14.07 4.39
N ILE A 285 13.95 -12.81 4.13
CA ILE A 285 15.32 -12.51 3.74
C ILE A 285 16.30 -12.82 4.87
N MET A 286 15.97 -12.48 6.12
CA MET A 286 16.79 -12.84 7.28
C MET A 286 17.02 -14.35 7.37
N GLU A 287 15.97 -15.16 7.17
CA GLU A 287 16.09 -16.63 7.18
C GLU A 287 16.93 -17.14 6.00
N LEU A 288 16.79 -16.55 4.81
CA LEU A 288 17.60 -16.89 3.65
C LEU A 288 19.08 -16.57 3.84
N ASP A 289 19.41 -15.46 4.50
CA ASP A 289 20.79 -15.05 4.78
C ASP A 289 21.47 -16.00 5.80
N VAL A 290 20.70 -16.57 6.74
CA VAL A 290 21.20 -17.60 7.69
C VAL A 290 21.51 -18.93 6.98
N LEU A 291 20.74 -19.29 5.95
CA LEU A 291 20.87 -20.58 5.27
C LEU A 291 22.14 -20.70 4.41
N LYS A 292 22.76 -19.59 4.01
CA LYS A 292 23.90 -19.66 3.06
C LYS A 292 24.82 -18.44 3.07
N ASN A 293 26.14 -18.67 3.12
CA ASN A 293 27.17 -17.71 2.73
C ASN A 293 27.24 -17.62 1.20
N THR A 294 26.71 -16.59 0.57
CA THR A 294 26.64 -16.40 -0.88
C THR A 294 27.38 -15.16 -1.33
N THR A 295 27.77 -15.12 -2.61
CA THR A 295 28.20 -13.88 -3.25
C THR A 295 27.04 -12.88 -3.29
N GLU A 296 27.35 -11.59 -3.39
CA GLU A 296 26.34 -10.52 -3.44
C GLU A 296 25.34 -10.73 -4.59
N LYS A 297 25.84 -11.11 -5.76
CA LYS A 297 24.98 -11.40 -6.92
C LYS A 297 24.01 -12.56 -6.68
N GLU A 298 24.48 -13.66 -6.11
CA GLU A 298 23.62 -14.81 -5.78
C GLU A 298 22.57 -14.43 -4.72
N ARG A 299 22.94 -13.55 -3.78
CA ARG A 299 22.03 -13.02 -2.78
C ARG A 299 20.92 -12.18 -3.44
N GLU A 300 21.28 -11.29 -4.36
CA GLU A 300 20.29 -10.48 -5.12
C GLU A 300 19.32 -11.36 -5.93
N GLU A 301 19.83 -12.36 -6.65
CA GLU A 301 19.01 -13.29 -7.44
C GLU A 301 18.02 -14.05 -6.54
N ARG A 302 18.45 -14.47 -5.35
CA ARG A 302 17.63 -15.18 -4.37
C ARG A 302 16.58 -14.26 -3.73
N ILE A 303 16.95 -13.03 -3.39
CA ILE A 303 16.01 -12.00 -2.91
C ILE A 303 14.92 -11.75 -3.97
N LYS A 304 15.33 -11.63 -5.23
CA LYS A 304 14.41 -11.45 -6.34
C LYS A 304 13.46 -12.62 -6.53
N LEU A 305 13.95 -13.84 -6.36
CA LEU A 305 13.14 -15.06 -6.41
C LEU A 305 12.10 -15.05 -5.27
N ALA A 306 12.51 -14.73 -4.05
CA ALA A 306 11.63 -14.62 -2.88
C ALA A 306 10.56 -13.55 -3.11
N TYR A 307 10.94 -12.36 -3.59
CA TYR A 307 10.02 -11.28 -3.95
C TYR A 307 8.96 -11.77 -4.96
N ASN A 308 9.39 -12.38 -6.06
CA ASN A 308 8.48 -12.85 -7.10
C ASN A 308 7.47 -13.86 -6.56
N TYR A 309 7.92 -14.89 -5.83
CA TYR A 309 7.01 -15.89 -5.25
C TYR A 309 6.05 -15.31 -4.22
N LEU A 310 6.53 -14.34 -3.42
CA LEU A 310 5.71 -13.66 -2.41
C LEU A 310 4.61 -12.82 -3.04
N THR A 311 4.97 -11.96 -4.03
CA THR A 311 4.05 -10.97 -4.60
C THR A 311 3.13 -11.53 -5.68
N THR A 312 3.49 -12.66 -6.30
CA THR A 312 2.65 -13.32 -7.31
C THR A 312 1.93 -14.54 -6.74
N ASP A 313 2.64 -15.62 -6.49
CA ASP A 313 2.04 -16.90 -6.17
C ASP A 313 1.42 -16.91 -4.75
N PHE A 314 2.15 -16.48 -3.73
CA PHE A 314 1.65 -16.49 -2.37
C PHE A 314 0.55 -15.44 -2.14
N LYS A 315 0.75 -14.22 -2.63
CA LYS A 315 -0.27 -13.15 -2.57
C LYS A 315 -1.56 -13.56 -3.27
N SER A 316 -1.46 -14.27 -4.40
CA SER A 316 -2.64 -14.82 -5.09
C SER A 316 -3.41 -15.79 -4.21
N LEU A 317 -2.72 -16.71 -3.51
CA LEU A 317 -3.36 -17.64 -2.58
C LEU A 317 -4.05 -16.93 -1.43
N LEU A 318 -3.42 -15.90 -0.86
CA LEU A 318 -4.00 -15.07 0.20
C LEU A 318 -5.28 -14.38 -0.28
N LEU A 319 -5.25 -13.74 -1.46
CA LEU A 319 -6.40 -13.03 -2.03
C LEU A 319 -7.57 -13.97 -2.35
N LEU A 320 -7.30 -15.13 -2.96
CA LEU A 320 -8.33 -16.12 -3.28
C LEU A 320 -9.05 -16.67 -2.04
N ASN A 321 -8.36 -16.67 -0.90
CA ASN A 321 -8.92 -17.17 0.36
C ASN A 321 -9.36 -16.04 1.32
N ALA A 322 -9.32 -14.76 0.88
CA ALA A 322 -9.59 -13.60 1.71
C ALA A 322 -8.83 -13.61 3.06
N LEU A 323 -7.56 -14.03 3.02
CA LEU A 323 -6.72 -14.23 4.20
C LEU A 323 -5.60 -13.19 4.24
N GLU A 324 -5.38 -12.61 5.41
CA GLU A 324 -4.22 -11.75 5.69
C GLU A 324 -2.96 -12.62 5.87
N ILE A 325 -1.79 -12.11 5.49
CA ILE A 325 -0.52 -12.86 5.56
C ILE A 325 -0.18 -13.27 6.99
N THR A 326 -0.53 -12.45 7.98
CA THR A 326 -0.36 -12.72 9.42
C THR A 326 -1.13 -13.94 9.92
N ARG A 327 -2.20 -14.32 9.20
CA ARG A 327 -3.03 -15.49 9.51
C ARG A 327 -2.67 -16.72 8.67
N SER A 328 -1.70 -16.58 7.77
CA SER A 328 -1.22 -17.71 6.98
C SER A 328 -0.53 -18.75 7.86
N LYS A 329 -0.69 -20.00 7.50
CA LYS A 329 0.03 -21.13 8.13
C LYS A 329 1.50 -21.19 7.68
N ILE A 330 1.88 -20.49 6.61
CA ILE A 330 3.26 -20.48 6.08
C ILE A 330 4.08 -19.47 6.89
N THR A 331 5.00 -19.99 7.69
CA THR A 331 5.94 -19.13 8.41
C THR A 331 7.03 -18.59 7.48
N PRO A 332 7.66 -17.42 7.78
CA PRO A 332 8.79 -16.91 6.99
C PRO A 332 9.93 -17.93 6.79
N ASN A 333 10.27 -18.67 7.83
CA ASN A 333 11.28 -19.74 7.76
C ASN A 333 10.89 -20.84 6.77
N ASN A 334 9.64 -21.31 6.82
CA ASN A 334 9.17 -22.36 5.92
C ASN A 334 9.09 -21.88 4.46
N PHE A 335 8.72 -20.61 4.26
CA PHE A 335 8.76 -19.97 2.94
C PHE A 335 10.21 -19.84 2.43
N ALA A 336 11.13 -19.41 3.29
CA ALA A 336 12.55 -19.30 2.96
C ALA A 336 13.15 -20.67 2.54
N LEU A 337 12.78 -21.76 3.21
CA LEU A 337 13.19 -23.11 2.82
C LEU A 337 12.71 -23.46 1.40
N LEU A 338 11.48 -23.14 1.05
CA LEU A 338 10.98 -23.36 -0.32
C LEU A 338 11.81 -22.56 -1.34
N ILE A 339 12.11 -21.30 -1.05
CA ILE A 339 12.94 -20.45 -1.92
C ILE A 339 14.35 -21.02 -2.05
N ASP A 340 14.95 -21.52 -0.97
CA ASP A 340 16.28 -22.14 -1.01
C ASP A 340 16.31 -23.41 -1.89
N PHE A 341 15.28 -24.26 -1.83
CA PHE A 341 15.16 -25.43 -2.74
C PHE A 341 15.03 -25.02 -4.21
N LEU A 342 14.32 -23.92 -4.49
CA LEU A 342 14.16 -23.37 -5.84
C LEU A 342 15.45 -22.75 -6.35
N ASP A 343 16.13 -21.94 -5.53
CA ASP A 343 17.41 -21.30 -5.84
C ASP A 343 18.50 -22.32 -6.16
N LYS A 344 18.59 -23.38 -5.35
CA LYS A 344 19.50 -24.52 -5.57
C LYS A 344 19.08 -25.42 -6.75
N LYS A 345 17.97 -25.10 -7.42
CA LYS A 345 17.40 -25.94 -8.51
C LYS A 345 17.12 -27.37 -8.09
N MET A 346 16.93 -27.61 -6.80
CA MET A 346 16.59 -28.96 -6.29
C MET A 346 15.16 -29.36 -6.65
N ILE A 347 14.29 -28.40 -6.92
CA ILE A 347 12.94 -28.58 -7.44
C ILE A 347 12.69 -27.63 -8.61
N SER A 348 11.78 -27.98 -9.51
CA SER A 348 11.36 -27.09 -10.59
C SER A 348 10.41 -25.99 -10.09
N SER A 349 10.30 -24.87 -10.83
CA SER A 349 9.35 -23.81 -10.52
C SER A 349 7.91 -24.31 -10.46
N ALA A 350 7.52 -25.24 -11.34
CA ALA A 350 6.19 -25.85 -11.33
C ALA A 350 5.95 -26.67 -10.05
N ALA A 351 6.94 -27.47 -9.63
CA ALA A 351 6.89 -28.19 -8.37
C ALA A 351 6.82 -27.23 -7.18
N GLY A 352 7.61 -26.15 -7.19
CA GLY A 352 7.60 -25.13 -6.15
C GLY A 352 6.23 -24.48 -5.94
N LYS A 353 5.48 -24.19 -7.02
CA LYS A 353 4.11 -23.65 -6.92
C LYS A 353 3.13 -24.66 -6.29
N ASN A 354 3.25 -25.95 -6.65
CA ASN A 354 2.44 -27.00 -6.05
C ASN A 354 2.77 -27.17 -4.56
N VAL A 355 4.05 -27.13 -4.20
CA VAL A 355 4.50 -27.18 -2.79
C VAL A 355 3.95 -25.98 -2.03
N LEU A 356 4.05 -24.78 -2.57
CA LEU A 356 3.51 -23.56 -1.94
C LEU A 356 2.01 -23.66 -1.67
N THR A 357 1.23 -24.19 -2.64
CA THR A 357 -0.21 -24.39 -2.48
C THR A 357 -0.50 -25.34 -1.32
N GLU A 358 0.21 -26.46 -1.24
CA GLU A 358 0.02 -27.45 -0.19
C GLU A 358 0.49 -26.94 1.18
N MET A 359 1.60 -26.19 1.24
CA MET A 359 2.02 -25.46 2.44
C MET A 359 0.93 -24.49 2.93
N PHE A 360 0.26 -23.82 1.99
CA PHE A 360 -0.82 -22.88 2.31
C PHE A 360 -2.02 -23.61 2.93
N GLU A 361 -2.43 -24.72 2.37
CA GLU A 361 -3.57 -25.51 2.84
C GLU A 361 -3.29 -26.19 4.18
N THR A 362 -2.12 -26.81 4.31
CA THR A 362 -1.80 -27.72 5.41
C THR A 362 -0.97 -27.07 6.53
N GLY A 363 -0.10 -26.12 6.18
CA GLY A 363 0.97 -25.60 7.05
C GLY A 363 2.19 -26.52 7.15
N ALA A 364 2.24 -27.59 6.35
CA ALA A 364 3.34 -28.55 6.38
C ALA A 364 4.67 -27.91 5.93
N ASN A 365 5.77 -28.48 6.38
CA ASN A 365 7.11 -28.02 6.01
C ASN A 365 7.41 -28.33 4.54
N ALA A 366 8.03 -27.36 3.83
CA ALA A 366 8.36 -27.48 2.42
C ALA A 366 9.17 -28.75 2.10
N GLU A 367 10.20 -29.05 2.92
CA GLU A 367 11.05 -30.23 2.73
C GLU A 367 10.27 -31.54 2.85
N ILE A 368 9.34 -31.62 3.83
CA ILE A 368 8.52 -32.81 4.02
C ILE A 368 7.66 -33.07 2.78
N ILE A 369 6.96 -32.04 2.27
CA ILE A 369 6.13 -32.13 1.07
C ILE A 369 6.97 -32.57 -0.14
N ILE A 370 8.15 -31.96 -0.32
CA ILE A 370 9.05 -32.26 -1.43
C ILE A 370 9.50 -33.74 -1.39
N ARG A 371 9.84 -34.26 -0.20
CA ARG A 371 10.26 -35.66 0.02
C ARG A 371 9.12 -36.61 -0.19
N GLU A 372 7.97 -36.42 0.44
CA GLU A 372 6.82 -37.29 0.35
C GLU A 372 6.29 -37.43 -1.08
N LYS A 373 6.30 -36.33 -1.84
CA LYS A 373 5.85 -36.32 -3.23
C LYS A 373 6.95 -36.64 -4.24
N ASN A 374 8.17 -36.92 -3.77
CA ASN A 374 9.32 -37.21 -4.61
C ASN A 374 9.55 -36.16 -5.72
N LEU A 375 9.57 -34.86 -5.33
CA LEU A 375 9.64 -33.73 -6.26
C LEU A 375 11.07 -33.23 -6.55
N PHE A 376 12.09 -33.85 -5.95
CA PHE A 376 13.48 -33.52 -6.26
C PHE A 376 13.79 -33.67 -7.72
N GLN A 377 14.49 -32.70 -8.30
CA GLN A 377 14.98 -32.82 -9.67
C GLN A 377 16.02 -33.96 -9.78
N VAL A 378 15.89 -34.73 -10.84
CA VAL A 378 16.83 -35.75 -11.18
C VAL A 378 17.80 -35.23 -12.23
N PHE A 379 19.09 -35.37 -11.94
CA PHE A 379 20.18 -34.96 -12.84
C PHE A 379 20.85 -36.14 -13.51
N ASP A 380 20.41 -37.38 -13.22
CA ASP A 380 20.98 -38.58 -13.87
C ASP A 380 20.55 -38.64 -15.33
N SER A 381 21.52 -38.50 -16.23
CA SER A 381 21.30 -38.53 -17.67
C SER A 381 20.67 -39.85 -18.17
N ASN A 382 20.95 -40.97 -17.48
CA ASN A 382 20.39 -42.26 -17.87
C ASN A 382 18.89 -42.36 -17.57
N GLU A 383 18.46 -41.87 -16.38
CA GLU A 383 17.03 -41.82 -16.01
C GLU A 383 16.26 -40.87 -16.93
N ILE A 384 16.87 -39.72 -17.29
CA ILE A 384 16.26 -38.78 -18.25
C ILE A 384 16.11 -39.43 -19.62
N ASP A 385 17.13 -40.13 -20.11
CA ASP A 385 17.11 -40.79 -21.42
C ASP A 385 16.08 -41.92 -21.52
N GLU A 386 15.89 -42.72 -20.46
CA GLU A 386 14.85 -43.73 -20.41
C GLU A 386 13.46 -43.14 -20.58
N VAL A 387 13.15 -42.08 -19.88
CA VAL A 387 11.83 -41.43 -19.99
C VAL A 387 11.68 -40.73 -21.34
N VAL A 388 12.74 -40.04 -21.82
CA VAL A 388 12.72 -39.39 -23.14
C VAL A 388 12.49 -40.42 -24.26
N LYS A 389 13.16 -41.55 -24.27
CA LYS A 389 12.96 -42.64 -25.24
C LYS A 389 11.52 -43.14 -25.26
N LYS A 390 10.96 -43.39 -24.08
CA LYS A 390 9.57 -43.80 -23.92
C LYS A 390 8.58 -42.79 -24.49
N VAL A 391 8.81 -41.47 -24.23
CA VAL A 391 7.96 -40.41 -24.77
C VAL A 391 8.11 -40.28 -26.28
N ILE A 392 9.32 -40.43 -26.85
CA ILE A 392 9.58 -40.46 -28.29
C ILE A 392 8.82 -41.62 -28.96
N GLU A 393 8.89 -42.84 -28.40
CA GLU A 393 8.20 -44.03 -28.90
C GLU A 393 6.68 -43.84 -28.89
N ASN A 394 6.12 -43.21 -27.84
CA ASN A 394 4.69 -43.01 -27.69
C ASN A 394 4.12 -41.85 -28.54
N ASN A 395 4.98 -41.04 -29.19
CA ASN A 395 4.55 -39.83 -29.93
C ASN A 395 5.16 -39.78 -31.36
N PRO A 396 4.96 -40.80 -32.23
CA PRO A 396 5.61 -40.90 -33.54
C PRO A 396 5.28 -39.71 -34.47
N GLN A 397 4.08 -39.15 -34.36
CA GLN A 397 3.68 -37.99 -35.15
C GLN A 397 4.51 -36.74 -34.80
N ALA A 398 4.74 -36.49 -33.51
CA ALA A 398 5.54 -35.35 -33.03
C ALA A 398 7.01 -35.52 -33.45
N VAL A 399 7.53 -36.73 -33.44
CA VAL A 399 8.87 -37.07 -33.95
C VAL A 399 8.98 -36.75 -35.44
N THR A 400 7.98 -37.13 -36.24
CA THR A 400 7.95 -36.85 -37.67
C THR A 400 7.89 -35.34 -37.93
N ASP A 401 7.12 -34.59 -37.13
CA ASP A 401 7.01 -33.14 -37.23
C ASP A 401 8.31 -32.42 -36.83
N PHE A 402 9.02 -32.94 -35.82
CA PHE A 402 10.35 -32.45 -35.44
C PHE A 402 11.36 -32.65 -36.56
N LYS A 403 11.41 -33.83 -37.18
CA LYS A 403 12.29 -34.17 -38.33
C LYS A 403 11.96 -33.30 -39.57
N LYS A 404 10.73 -32.79 -39.68
CA LYS A 404 10.32 -31.81 -40.71
C LYS A 404 10.64 -30.35 -40.35
N GLY A 405 11.32 -30.12 -39.23
CA GLY A 405 11.75 -28.75 -38.79
C GLY A 405 10.67 -27.94 -38.10
N LYS A 406 9.55 -28.51 -37.64
CA LYS A 406 8.53 -27.78 -36.90
C LYS A 406 9.00 -27.54 -35.47
N SER A 407 9.27 -26.28 -35.12
CA SER A 407 9.79 -25.87 -33.79
C SER A 407 8.90 -26.27 -32.61
N ASN A 408 7.58 -26.31 -32.80
CA ASN A 408 6.63 -26.63 -31.74
C ASN A 408 6.65 -28.13 -31.34
N ALA A 409 7.18 -29.01 -32.21
CA ALA A 409 7.24 -30.46 -31.92
C ALA A 409 8.19 -30.75 -30.76
N LEU A 410 9.34 -30.09 -30.67
CA LEU A 410 10.27 -30.20 -29.54
C LEU A 410 9.64 -29.78 -28.21
N GLN A 411 8.93 -28.64 -28.22
CA GLN A 411 8.25 -28.16 -27.03
C GLN A 411 7.14 -29.11 -26.57
N PHE A 412 6.39 -29.69 -27.52
CA PHE A 412 5.38 -30.70 -27.22
C PHE A 412 5.99 -31.93 -26.56
N LEU A 413 7.05 -32.52 -27.17
CA LEU A 413 7.74 -33.70 -26.61
C LEU A 413 8.31 -33.43 -25.22
N ALA A 414 8.96 -32.26 -25.03
CA ALA A 414 9.45 -31.83 -23.72
C ALA A 414 8.30 -31.69 -22.70
N GLY A 415 7.16 -31.12 -23.11
CA GLY A 415 5.95 -31.04 -22.29
C GLY A 415 5.41 -32.42 -21.84
N GLN A 416 5.46 -33.45 -22.72
CA GLN A 416 5.06 -34.79 -22.36
C GLN A 416 6.02 -35.43 -21.35
N VAL A 417 7.35 -35.25 -21.54
CA VAL A 417 8.36 -35.71 -20.55
C VAL A 417 8.11 -35.04 -19.20
N MET A 418 7.91 -33.74 -19.21
CA MET A 418 7.64 -32.99 -17.97
C MET A 418 6.35 -33.43 -17.26
N ARG A 419 5.32 -33.80 -18.04
CA ARG A 419 4.05 -34.32 -17.48
C ARG A 419 4.23 -35.69 -16.86
N GLU A 420 4.93 -36.63 -17.53
CA GLU A 420 5.20 -37.99 -17.02
C GLU A 420 6.06 -37.93 -15.75
N THR A 421 7.01 -37.01 -15.68
CA THR A 421 7.91 -36.86 -14.55
C THR A 421 7.42 -35.89 -13.45
N LYS A 422 6.19 -35.37 -13.58
CA LYS A 422 5.61 -34.38 -12.67
C LYS A 422 6.53 -33.15 -12.43
N GLY A 423 7.26 -32.78 -13.48
CA GLY A 423 8.18 -31.64 -13.43
C GLY A 423 9.52 -31.90 -12.72
N ARG A 424 9.90 -33.17 -12.50
CA ARG A 424 11.17 -33.57 -11.83
C ARG A 424 12.41 -33.34 -12.69
N PHE A 425 12.31 -33.24 -13.98
CA PHE A 425 13.46 -33.00 -14.87
C PHE A 425 13.59 -31.52 -15.22
N ASN A 426 14.82 -31.09 -15.53
CA ASN A 426 15.05 -29.75 -16.03
C ASN A 426 14.58 -29.64 -17.48
N PRO A 427 13.66 -28.71 -17.85
CA PRO A 427 13.13 -28.62 -19.20
C PRO A 427 14.20 -28.38 -20.27
N ASN A 428 15.26 -27.64 -19.96
CA ASN A 428 16.35 -27.40 -20.92
C ASN A 428 17.17 -28.67 -21.18
N VAL A 429 17.48 -29.40 -20.12
CA VAL A 429 18.18 -30.69 -20.23
C VAL A 429 17.33 -31.69 -21.00
N VAL A 430 16.03 -31.76 -20.73
CA VAL A 430 15.08 -32.63 -21.48
C VAL A 430 15.08 -32.25 -22.96
N GLN A 431 15.00 -30.98 -23.32
CA GLN A 431 15.04 -30.56 -24.73
C GLN A 431 16.36 -30.90 -25.41
N GLU A 432 17.48 -30.77 -24.72
CA GLU A 432 18.80 -31.14 -25.22
C GLU A 432 18.89 -32.65 -25.47
N ARG A 433 18.43 -33.49 -24.51
CA ARG A 433 18.41 -34.94 -24.65
C ARG A 433 17.47 -35.40 -25.74
N ILE A 434 16.29 -34.77 -25.90
CA ILE A 434 15.38 -35.09 -27.03
C ILE A 434 16.08 -34.80 -28.38
N ARG A 435 16.77 -33.65 -28.49
CA ARG A 435 17.52 -33.35 -29.74
C ARG A 435 18.58 -34.39 -30.03
N LEU A 436 19.39 -34.73 -29.03
CA LEU A 436 20.45 -35.75 -29.20
C LEU A 436 19.86 -37.08 -29.67
N LEU A 437 18.85 -37.60 -28.99
CA LEU A 437 18.25 -38.89 -29.31
C LEU A 437 17.43 -38.93 -30.60
N LEU A 438 17.03 -37.79 -31.18
CA LEU A 438 16.33 -37.72 -32.47
C LEU A 438 17.27 -37.42 -33.64
N THR A 439 18.52 -37.02 -33.38
CA THR A 439 19.55 -36.74 -34.37
C THR A 439 20.55 -37.87 -34.53
N GLU A 440 20.62 -38.81 -33.56
CA GLU A 440 21.24 -40.13 -33.71
C GLU A 440 20.34 -41.08 -34.52
#